data_f4820634ade4137536129d1c9153668a
#
_entry.id   f4820634ade4137536129d1c9153668a
#
_cell.length_a   1.000
_cell.length_b   1.000
_cell.length_c   1.000
_cell.angle_alpha   90.00
_cell.angle_beta   90.00
_cell.angle_gamma   90.00
#
_symmetry.space_group_name_H-M   'P 1'
#
loop_
_entity.id
_entity.type
_entity.pdbx_description
1 polymer ?
#
loop_
_entity_poly.entity_id
_entity_poly.type
_entity_poly.pdbx_seq_one_letter_code
_entity_poly.pdbx_strand_id
1 'polypeptide(L)'
;MALLISPVIGFCMAALLLIVMKILIKNPKLYSTPDASHPPPGWIRALLMFTCTGVSFAHGSNDGQKGMGLIMLILVGILPTTYALKSQSTGNELDALRNQLQACISYCGSQEKGADPDYVKEDPANVITTFLRGHHSTSPELFNSVERIAARSLQTLGNDTSMSQIPERERGSLRADLYLLSSVSSKLAKNHQLGSATGEKEAKELSSSINAVTNFIPIWVKVAVALALGCGTMIGWKRIVVTVGEKIGKTHMTYGQGAAAELVAMMTISLADILGLPVSTTHVLSSGVAGTMAANGSGLQMATVRNILMAWVLTLPICVFLGASLFAFGLNLIAHLGIH
;
A
#
# COMPACT_ATOMS: atom_id res chain seq x y z
N MET A 1 2.80 1.85 12.50
CA MET A 1 3.13 3.24 12.90
C MET A 1 2.42 4.28 12.03
N ALA A 2 2.48 4.22 10.68
CA ALA A 2 1.83 5.21 9.81
C ALA A 2 0.33 5.41 10.10
N LEU A 3 -0.41 4.35 10.35
CA LEU A 3 -1.85 4.40 10.66
C LEU A 3 -2.17 5.19 11.95
N LEU A 4 -1.29 5.14 12.95
CA LEU A 4 -1.45 5.87 14.23
C LEU A 4 -0.98 7.32 14.13
N ILE A 5 0.03 7.58 13.31
CA ILE A 5 0.61 8.92 13.15
C ILE A 5 -0.22 9.77 12.19
N SER A 6 -0.85 9.17 11.18
CA SER A 6 -1.58 9.90 10.15
C SER A 6 -2.72 10.80 10.69
N PRO A 7 -3.52 10.41 11.71
CA PRO A 7 -4.50 11.31 12.29
C PRO A 7 -3.87 12.51 13.02
N VAL A 8 -2.72 12.32 13.66
CA VAL A 8 -2.00 13.42 14.34
C VAL A 8 -1.49 14.42 13.31
N ILE A 9 -0.91 13.92 12.21
CA ILE A 9 -0.48 14.76 11.09
C ILE A 9 -1.69 15.52 10.52
N GLY A 10 -2.78 14.81 10.23
CA GLY A 10 -4.01 15.42 9.70
C GLY A 10 -4.52 16.55 10.59
N PHE A 11 -4.60 16.32 11.90
CA PHE A 11 -5.05 17.32 12.87
C PHE A 11 -4.12 18.55 12.93
N CYS A 12 -2.83 18.33 13.16
CA CYS A 12 -1.86 19.41 13.35
C CYS A 12 -1.65 20.23 12.07
N MET A 13 -1.50 19.56 10.93
CA MET A 13 -1.25 20.24 9.66
C MET A 13 -2.47 21.01 9.16
N ALA A 14 -3.70 20.49 9.35
CA ALA A 14 -4.90 21.20 8.97
C ALA A 14 -5.15 22.42 9.88
N ALA A 15 -4.89 22.29 11.18
CA ALA A 15 -4.92 23.42 12.11
C ALA A 15 -3.91 24.51 11.71
N LEU A 16 -2.66 24.12 11.45
CA LEU A 16 -1.60 25.02 11.02
C LEU A 16 -1.94 25.71 9.69
N LEU A 17 -2.38 24.93 8.69
CA LEU A 17 -2.74 25.47 7.39
C LEU A 17 -3.87 26.49 7.49
N LEU A 18 -4.90 26.24 8.30
CA LEU A 18 -5.98 27.19 8.52
C LEU A 18 -5.47 28.49 9.14
N ILE A 19 -4.57 28.41 10.12
CA ILE A 19 -3.96 29.61 10.75
C ILE A 19 -3.17 30.40 9.70
N VAL A 20 -2.33 29.74 8.92
CA VAL A 20 -1.57 30.36 7.83
C VAL A 20 -2.50 31.00 6.80
N MET A 21 -3.56 30.30 6.38
CA MET A 21 -4.56 30.84 5.48
C MET A 21 -5.22 32.11 6.03
N LYS A 22 -5.56 32.15 7.32
CA LYS A 22 -6.14 33.35 7.96
C LYS A 22 -5.19 34.55 7.98
N ILE A 23 -3.88 34.30 8.08
CA ILE A 23 -2.85 35.36 8.06
C ILE A 23 -2.66 35.90 6.63
N LEU A 24 -2.61 35.00 5.66
CA LEU A 24 -2.31 35.35 4.25
C LEU A 24 -3.54 35.82 3.48
N ILE A 25 -4.68 35.17 3.67
CA ILE A 25 -5.92 35.42 2.92
C ILE A 25 -6.93 36.10 3.85
N LYS A 26 -6.92 37.42 3.86
CA LYS A 26 -7.80 38.24 4.72
C LYS A 26 -9.22 38.47 4.13
N ASN A 27 -9.78 37.46 3.46
CA ASN A 27 -11.11 37.55 2.86
C ASN A 27 -12.17 36.94 3.80
N PRO A 28 -13.07 37.76 4.41
CA PRO A 28 -14.03 37.26 5.38
C PRO A 28 -15.03 36.25 4.81
N LYS A 29 -15.30 36.28 3.50
CA LYS A 29 -16.21 35.33 2.84
C LYS A 29 -15.67 33.90 2.85
N LEU A 30 -14.35 33.70 2.92
CA LEU A 30 -13.74 32.36 3.01
C LEU A 30 -13.98 31.73 4.40
N TYR A 31 -14.09 32.55 5.42
CA TYR A 31 -14.26 32.14 6.83
C TYR A 31 -15.71 32.29 7.34
N SER A 32 -16.64 32.58 6.44
CA SER A 32 -18.07 32.54 6.75
C SER A 32 -18.62 31.11 6.69
N THR A 33 -19.67 30.87 7.48
CA THR A 33 -20.44 29.62 7.38
C THR A 33 -21.23 29.57 6.06
N PRO A 34 -21.45 28.39 5.47
CA PRO A 34 -22.27 28.23 4.29
C PRO A 34 -23.70 28.76 4.53
N ASP A 35 -24.19 29.57 3.60
CA ASP A 35 -25.57 30.04 3.56
C ASP A 35 -26.27 29.39 2.35
N ALA A 36 -27.37 28.67 2.59
CA ALA A 36 -28.12 28.01 1.55
C ALA A 36 -28.77 28.97 0.56
N SER A 37 -29.01 30.23 0.97
CA SER A 37 -29.65 31.30 0.17
C SER A 37 -28.64 32.02 -0.74
N HIS A 38 -27.36 32.05 -0.39
CA HIS A 38 -26.34 32.80 -1.11
C HIS A 38 -25.12 31.93 -1.41
N PRO A 39 -24.95 31.46 -2.64
CA PRO A 39 -23.79 30.66 -3.03
C PRO A 39 -22.48 31.45 -2.88
N PRO A 40 -21.37 30.80 -2.49
CA PRO A 40 -20.10 31.48 -2.32
C PRO A 40 -19.55 32.04 -3.65
N PRO A 41 -18.68 33.06 -3.60
CA PRO A 41 -18.03 33.63 -4.77
C PRO A 41 -17.36 32.55 -5.64
N GLY A 42 -17.28 32.82 -6.97
CA GLY A 42 -16.78 31.84 -7.94
C GLY A 42 -15.39 31.26 -7.61
N TRP A 43 -14.47 32.09 -7.09
CA TRP A 43 -13.13 31.62 -6.71
C TRP A 43 -13.14 30.65 -5.51
N ILE A 44 -14.03 30.86 -4.50
CA ILE A 44 -14.20 29.93 -3.37
C ILE A 44 -14.80 28.62 -3.88
N ARG A 45 -15.77 28.66 -4.80
CA ARG A 45 -16.33 27.48 -5.44
C ARG A 45 -15.26 26.70 -6.21
N ALA A 46 -14.40 27.39 -6.96
CA ALA A 46 -13.29 26.77 -7.67
C ALA A 46 -12.30 26.11 -6.70
N LEU A 47 -11.95 26.77 -5.60
CA LEU A 47 -11.11 26.23 -4.55
C LEU A 47 -11.71 24.93 -3.96
N LEU A 48 -13.00 24.97 -3.56
CA LEU A 48 -13.67 23.80 -2.99
C LEU A 48 -13.81 22.65 -3.98
N MET A 49 -14.11 22.94 -5.25
CA MET A 49 -14.13 21.92 -6.30
C MET A 49 -12.75 21.29 -6.48
N PHE A 50 -11.70 22.09 -6.47
CA PHE A 50 -10.32 21.59 -6.59
C PHE A 50 -9.95 20.69 -5.39
N THR A 51 -10.17 21.15 -4.17
CA THR A 51 -9.81 20.38 -2.96
C THR A 51 -10.64 19.10 -2.83
N CYS A 52 -11.95 19.18 -3.09
CA CYS A 52 -12.86 18.04 -3.07
C CYS A 52 -12.49 17.00 -4.15
N THR A 53 -12.20 17.43 -5.38
CA THR A 53 -11.76 16.54 -6.46
C THR A 53 -10.41 15.91 -6.11
N GLY A 54 -9.48 16.69 -5.60
CA GLY A 54 -8.15 16.22 -5.22
C GLY A 54 -8.18 15.19 -4.09
N VAL A 55 -8.95 15.45 -3.02
CA VAL A 55 -9.09 14.48 -1.92
C VAL A 55 -9.83 13.22 -2.36
N SER A 56 -10.85 13.35 -3.24
CA SER A 56 -11.58 12.20 -3.78
C SER A 56 -10.67 11.33 -4.65
N PHE A 57 -9.82 11.94 -5.48
CA PHE A 57 -8.84 11.22 -6.29
C PHE A 57 -7.80 10.50 -5.41
N ALA A 58 -7.20 11.20 -4.44
CA ALA A 58 -6.24 10.62 -3.52
C ALA A 58 -6.83 9.46 -2.69
N HIS A 59 -8.08 9.64 -2.21
CA HIS A 59 -8.83 8.60 -1.49
C HIS A 59 -9.07 7.37 -2.37
N GLY A 60 -9.62 7.58 -3.56
CA GLY A 60 -9.92 6.49 -4.49
C GLY A 60 -8.67 5.73 -4.94
N SER A 61 -7.54 6.43 -5.17
CA SER A 61 -6.25 5.82 -5.46
C SER A 61 -5.77 4.95 -4.31
N ASN A 62 -5.71 5.50 -3.10
CA ASN A 62 -5.21 4.81 -1.91
C ASN A 62 -6.05 3.57 -1.54
N ASP A 63 -7.36 3.71 -1.49
CA ASP A 63 -8.25 2.60 -1.13
C ASP A 63 -8.38 1.59 -2.27
N GLY A 64 -8.31 2.05 -3.52
CA GLY A 64 -8.24 1.20 -4.70
C GLY A 64 -7.02 0.29 -4.69
N GLN A 65 -5.83 0.83 -4.41
CA GLN A 65 -4.60 0.04 -4.31
C GLN A 65 -4.69 -1.03 -3.22
N LYS A 66 -5.22 -0.69 -2.04
CA LYS A 66 -5.42 -1.64 -0.93
C LYS A 66 -6.42 -2.74 -1.31
N GLY A 67 -7.54 -2.37 -1.92
CA GLY A 67 -8.56 -3.32 -2.38
C GLY A 67 -8.02 -4.28 -3.44
N MET A 68 -7.32 -3.76 -4.44
CA MET A 68 -6.65 -4.56 -5.46
C MET A 68 -5.59 -5.47 -4.86
N GLY A 69 -4.75 -4.95 -3.97
CA GLY A 69 -3.70 -5.72 -3.30
C GLY A 69 -4.25 -6.86 -2.46
N LEU A 70 -5.32 -6.62 -1.70
CA LEU A 70 -5.98 -7.64 -0.87
C LEU A 70 -6.62 -8.74 -1.74
N ILE A 71 -7.33 -8.37 -2.82
CA ILE A 71 -7.91 -9.34 -3.76
C ILE A 71 -6.80 -10.17 -4.40
N MET A 72 -5.71 -9.55 -4.84
CA MET A 72 -4.58 -10.29 -5.41
C MET A 72 -3.92 -11.23 -4.41
N LEU A 73 -3.79 -10.83 -3.14
CA LEU A 73 -3.27 -11.69 -2.07
C LEU A 73 -4.15 -12.93 -1.89
N ILE A 74 -5.47 -12.75 -1.88
CA ILE A 74 -6.44 -13.86 -1.78
C ILE A 74 -6.35 -14.76 -3.02
N LEU A 75 -6.37 -14.18 -4.23
CA LEU A 75 -6.32 -14.94 -5.47
C LEU A 75 -5.03 -15.76 -5.59
N VAL A 76 -3.89 -15.17 -5.25
CA VAL A 76 -2.60 -15.89 -5.24
C VAL A 76 -2.57 -16.98 -4.17
N GLY A 77 -3.21 -16.76 -3.02
CA GLY A 77 -3.30 -17.76 -1.94
C GLY A 77 -4.21 -18.93 -2.27
N ILE A 78 -5.30 -18.69 -3.02
CA ILE A 78 -6.31 -19.72 -3.34
C ILE A 78 -6.02 -20.39 -4.69
N LEU A 79 -5.56 -19.63 -5.69
CA LEU A 79 -5.30 -20.07 -7.06
C LEU A 79 -3.87 -19.70 -7.48
N PRO A 80 -2.84 -20.26 -6.83
CA PRO A 80 -1.45 -19.91 -7.09
C PRO A 80 -1.02 -20.26 -8.52
N THR A 81 -1.56 -21.33 -9.11
CA THR A 81 -1.23 -21.75 -10.48
C THR A 81 -1.63 -20.72 -11.53
N THR A 82 -2.72 -19.99 -11.30
CA THR A 82 -3.29 -19.04 -12.27
C THR A 82 -2.76 -17.61 -12.04
N TYR A 83 -2.62 -17.19 -10.78
CA TYR A 83 -2.32 -15.80 -10.42
C TYR A 83 -0.92 -15.58 -9.84
N ALA A 84 -0.08 -16.65 -9.80
CA ALA A 84 1.25 -16.54 -9.23
C ALA A 84 2.17 -15.59 -10.02
N LEU A 85 2.13 -15.65 -11.34
CA LEU A 85 3.04 -14.94 -12.24
C LEU A 85 2.26 -14.24 -13.36
N LYS A 86 2.82 -13.15 -13.88
CA LYS A 86 2.27 -12.42 -15.03
C LYS A 86 2.39 -13.28 -16.29
N SER A 87 1.33 -13.98 -16.66
CA SER A 87 1.30 -14.89 -17.81
C SER A 87 1.65 -14.20 -19.14
N GLN A 88 1.34 -12.92 -19.30
CA GLN A 88 1.64 -12.10 -20.49
C GLN A 88 2.94 -11.29 -20.31
N SER A 89 3.98 -11.85 -19.69
CA SER A 89 5.30 -11.22 -19.66
C SER A 89 5.91 -11.18 -21.06
N THR A 90 6.57 -10.07 -21.39
CA THR A 90 7.29 -9.94 -22.66
C THR A 90 8.63 -10.68 -22.60
N GLY A 91 9.14 -11.15 -23.74
CA GLY A 91 10.47 -11.76 -23.82
C GLY A 91 11.56 -10.88 -23.19
N ASN A 92 11.50 -9.58 -23.43
CA ASN A 92 12.44 -8.61 -22.85
C ASN A 92 12.41 -8.58 -21.32
N GLU A 93 11.22 -8.71 -20.69
CA GLU A 93 11.09 -8.76 -19.22
C GLU A 93 11.73 -10.02 -18.65
N LEU A 94 11.58 -11.16 -19.35
CA LEU A 94 12.18 -12.42 -18.94
C LEU A 94 13.69 -12.45 -19.15
N ASP A 95 14.18 -11.89 -20.24
CA ASP A 95 15.62 -11.79 -20.51
C ASP A 95 16.30 -10.85 -19.49
N ALA A 96 15.64 -9.73 -19.15
CA ALA A 96 16.11 -8.86 -18.09
C ALA A 96 16.19 -9.60 -16.74
N LEU A 97 15.15 -10.38 -16.40
CA LEU A 97 15.13 -11.16 -15.16
C LEU A 97 16.25 -12.23 -15.15
N ARG A 98 16.46 -12.97 -16.26
CA ARG A 98 17.55 -13.95 -16.38
C ARG A 98 18.92 -13.30 -16.17
N ASN A 99 19.16 -12.18 -16.83
CA ASN A 99 20.42 -11.45 -16.71
C ASN A 99 20.66 -11.01 -15.25
N GLN A 100 19.63 -10.51 -14.57
CA GLN A 100 19.74 -10.09 -13.18
C GLN A 100 19.93 -11.29 -12.21
N LEU A 101 19.27 -12.42 -12.46
CA LEU A 101 19.50 -13.65 -11.69
C LEU A 101 20.94 -14.16 -11.88
N GLN A 102 21.46 -14.09 -13.08
CA GLN A 102 22.83 -14.49 -13.40
C GLN A 102 23.87 -13.59 -12.75
N ALA A 103 23.64 -12.28 -12.75
CA ALA A 103 24.45 -11.31 -12.01
C ALA A 103 24.42 -11.58 -10.50
N CYS A 104 23.24 -11.86 -9.95
CA CYS A 104 23.07 -12.21 -8.54
C CYS A 104 23.87 -13.47 -8.16
N ILE A 105 23.80 -14.54 -8.96
CA ILE A 105 24.57 -15.76 -8.76
C ILE A 105 26.07 -15.45 -8.75
N SER A 106 26.56 -14.69 -9.74
CA SER A 106 27.98 -14.33 -9.83
C SER A 106 28.44 -13.48 -8.65
N TYR A 107 27.60 -12.56 -8.19
CA TYR A 107 27.90 -11.74 -7.00
C TYR A 107 27.94 -12.60 -5.74
N CYS A 108 26.93 -13.43 -5.50
CA CYS A 108 26.85 -14.29 -4.31
C CYS A 108 28.03 -15.25 -4.24
N GLY A 109 28.40 -15.93 -5.35
CA GLY A 109 29.56 -16.81 -5.41
C GLY A 109 30.88 -16.11 -5.09
N SER A 110 30.99 -14.81 -5.34
CA SER A 110 32.17 -14.03 -4.90
C SER A 110 32.24 -13.78 -3.39
N GLN A 111 31.13 -13.89 -2.69
CA GLN A 111 30.98 -13.63 -1.24
C GLN A 111 31.05 -14.90 -0.37
N GLU A 112 31.08 -16.09 -0.98
CA GLU A 112 31.01 -17.39 -0.28
C GLU A 112 32.30 -17.81 0.45
N LYS A 113 33.38 -17.04 0.39
CA LYS A 113 34.64 -17.38 1.02
C LYS A 113 34.46 -17.52 2.53
N GLY A 114 34.40 -18.78 3.03
CA GLY A 114 34.27 -19.10 4.44
C GLY A 114 32.96 -19.76 4.86
N ALA A 115 32.11 -20.17 3.91
CA ALA A 115 30.90 -20.93 4.23
C ALA A 115 31.24 -22.32 4.78
N ASP A 116 30.56 -22.75 5.85
CA ASP A 116 30.70 -24.08 6.45
C ASP A 116 30.09 -25.13 5.49
N PRO A 117 30.82 -26.22 5.14
CA PRO A 117 30.29 -27.28 4.29
C PRO A 117 29.02 -27.97 4.82
N ASP A 118 28.81 -28.00 6.12
CA ASP A 118 27.61 -28.59 6.73
C ASP A 118 26.34 -27.73 6.53
N TYR A 119 26.48 -26.44 6.24
CA TYR A 119 25.35 -25.52 5.95
C TYR A 119 24.66 -25.83 4.62
N VAL A 120 25.32 -26.55 3.73
CA VAL A 120 24.72 -26.97 2.44
C VAL A 120 23.50 -27.88 2.63
N LYS A 121 23.32 -28.47 3.80
CA LYS A 121 22.19 -29.36 4.15
C LYS A 121 20.92 -28.62 4.55
N GLU A 122 21.00 -27.35 4.93
CA GLU A 122 19.81 -26.57 5.32
C GLU A 122 19.02 -26.09 4.10
N ASP A 123 17.68 -26.03 4.24
CA ASP A 123 16.83 -25.48 3.18
C ASP A 123 17.12 -23.98 3.00
N PRO A 124 17.54 -23.53 1.81
CA PRO A 124 17.89 -22.13 1.55
C PRO A 124 16.75 -21.17 1.86
N ALA A 125 15.48 -21.59 1.71
CA ALA A 125 14.32 -20.75 2.01
C ALA A 125 14.22 -20.45 3.51
N ASN A 126 14.59 -21.38 4.39
CA ASN A 126 14.60 -21.20 5.85
C ASN A 126 15.67 -20.18 6.27
N VAL A 127 16.88 -20.29 5.70
CA VAL A 127 17.99 -19.36 5.99
C VAL A 127 17.59 -17.93 5.64
N ILE A 128 17.07 -17.72 4.42
CA ILE A 128 16.62 -16.41 3.97
C ILE A 128 15.46 -15.91 4.84
N THR A 129 14.48 -16.76 5.16
CA THR A 129 13.33 -16.38 6.00
C THR A 129 13.76 -15.97 7.40
N THR A 130 14.73 -16.67 8.00
CA THR A 130 15.31 -16.34 9.31
C THR A 130 16.01 -14.98 9.27
N PHE A 131 16.81 -14.72 8.23
CA PHE A 131 17.41 -13.41 8.00
C PHE A 131 16.35 -12.30 7.84
N LEU A 132 15.29 -12.56 7.11
CA LEU A 132 14.22 -11.57 6.89
C LEU A 132 13.47 -11.24 8.19
N ARG A 133 13.30 -12.18 9.12
CA ARG A 133 12.61 -11.98 10.41
C ARG A 133 13.45 -11.27 11.46
N GLY A 134 14.78 -11.37 11.40
CA GLY A 134 15.70 -10.80 12.38
C GLY A 134 16.54 -9.65 11.84
N HIS A 135 17.33 -9.05 12.75
CA HIS A 135 18.43 -8.12 12.42
C HIS A 135 19.77 -8.88 12.43
N HIS A 136 19.86 -9.90 11.59
CA HIS A 136 21.10 -10.65 11.47
C HIS A 136 22.07 -9.96 10.52
N SER A 137 23.37 -10.06 10.83
CA SER A 137 24.43 -9.64 9.91
C SER A 137 24.46 -10.57 8.69
N THR A 138 24.98 -10.07 7.59
CA THR A 138 25.24 -10.87 6.39
C THR A 138 26.25 -11.96 6.72
N SER A 139 25.94 -13.19 6.37
CA SER A 139 26.82 -14.34 6.52
C SER A 139 27.06 -15.00 5.16
N PRO A 140 28.18 -15.75 4.98
CA PRO A 140 28.42 -16.51 3.76
C PRO A 140 27.30 -17.50 3.44
N GLU A 141 26.66 -18.08 4.48
CA GLU A 141 25.53 -19.01 4.34
C GLU A 141 24.29 -18.34 3.73
N LEU A 142 24.06 -17.06 4.03
CA LEU A 142 22.99 -16.30 3.43
C LEU A 142 23.22 -16.14 1.93
N PHE A 143 24.44 -15.76 1.53
CA PHE A 143 24.80 -15.61 0.09
C PHE A 143 24.71 -16.93 -0.67
N ASN A 144 25.18 -18.04 -0.08
CA ASN A 144 25.00 -19.39 -0.66
C ASN A 144 23.51 -19.72 -0.83
N SER A 145 22.68 -19.43 0.17
CA SER A 145 21.24 -19.68 0.09
C SER A 145 20.56 -18.83 -1.01
N VAL A 146 20.96 -17.57 -1.15
CA VAL A 146 20.47 -16.67 -2.20
C VAL A 146 20.90 -17.21 -3.58
N GLU A 147 22.16 -17.62 -3.75
CA GLU A 147 22.67 -18.20 -4.98
C GLU A 147 21.88 -19.47 -5.39
N ARG A 148 21.67 -20.39 -4.46
CA ARG A 148 20.92 -21.63 -4.71
C ARG A 148 19.48 -21.36 -5.16
N ILE A 149 18.78 -20.39 -4.54
CA ILE A 149 17.42 -20.02 -4.95
C ILE A 149 17.45 -19.31 -6.30
N ALA A 150 18.42 -18.43 -6.56
CA ALA A 150 18.57 -17.76 -7.84
C ALA A 150 18.86 -18.77 -8.97
N ALA A 151 19.75 -19.75 -8.75
CA ALA A 151 20.05 -20.80 -9.69
C ALA A 151 18.83 -21.69 -9.98
N ARG A 152 18.07 -22.08 -8.95
CA ARG A 152 16.82 -22.84 -9.10
C ARG A 152 15.79 -22.04 -9.91
N SER A 153 15.63 -20.75 -9.60
CA SER A 153 14.72 -19.88 -10.35
C SER A 153 15.13 -19.76 -11.83
N LEU A 154 16.41 -19.61 -12.10
CA LEU A 154 16.96 -19.54 -13.46
C LEU A 154 16.73 -20.85 -14.22
N GLN A 155 16.91 -22.00 -13.56
CA GLN A 155 16.65 -23.31 -14.14
C GLN A 155 15.17 -23.50 -14.49
N THR A 156 14.26 -23.09 -13.61
CA THR A 156 12.80 -23.16 -13.85
C THR A 156 12.36 -22.23 -14.97
N LEU A 157 12.98 -21.05 -15.09
CA LEU A 157 12.71 -20.10 -16.19
C LEU A 157 13.21 -20.63 -17.56
N GLY A 158 14.22 -21.47 -17.56
CA GLY A 158 14.79 -22.05 -18.80
C GLY A 158 14.98 -21.00 -19.90
N ASN A 159 14.67 -21.40 -21.14
CA ASN A 159 14.67 -20.50 -22.31
C ASN A 159 13.27 -20.04 -22.75
N ASP A 160 12.27 -20.18 -21.87
CA ASP A 160 10.89 -19.83 -22.16
C ASP A 160 10.75 -18.34 -22.49
N THR A 161 10.01 -18.03 -23.52
CA THR A 161 9.77 -16.63 -23.95
C THR A 161 8.56 -15.99 -23.27
N SER A 162 7.79 -16.77 -22.52
CA SER A 162 6.63 -16.32 -21.75
C SER A 162 6.45 -17.13 -20.48
N MET A 163 6.02 -16.50 -19.40
CA MET A 163 5.65 -17.18 -18.15
C MET A 163 4.52 -18.21 -18.31
N SER A 164 3.72 -18.12 -19.37
CA SER A 164 2.68 -19.10 -19.70
C SER A 164 3.23 -20.47 -20.13
N GLN A 165 4.47 -20.55 -20.57
CA GLN A 165 5.13 -21.81 -20.98
C GLN A 165 5.61 -22.64 -19.76
N ILE A 166 5.82 -21.98 -18.61
CA ILE A 166 6.20 -22.67 -17.38
C ILE A 166 5.05 -23.56 -16.91
N PRO A 167 5.30 -24.83 -16.55
CA PRO A 167 4.29 -25.73 -16.04
C PRO A 167 3.55 -25.13 -14.82
N GLU A 168 2.23 -25.27 -14.79
CA GLU A 168 1.41 -24.63 -13.75
C GLU A 168 1.84 -24.99 -12.32
N ARG A 169 2.22 -26.26 -12.10
CA ARG A 169 2.69 -26.73 -10.80
C ARG A 169 4.01 -26.10 -10.34
N GLU A 170 4.81 -25.55 -11.27
CA GLU A 170 6.09 -24.90 -10.95
C GLU A 170 5.96 -23.39 -10.76
N ARG A 171 4.86 -22.78 -11.24
CA ARG A 171 4.64 -21.34 -11.11
C ARG A 171 4.54 -20.87 -9.65
N GLY A 172 3.92 -21.67 -8.77
CA GLY A 172 3.80 -21.34 -7.35
C GLY A 172 5.14 -21.33 -6.64
N SER A 173 5.97 -22.37 -6.85
CA SER A 173 7.32 -22.47 -6.27
C SER A 173 8.25 -21.39 -6.82
N LEU A 174 8.24 -21.15 -8.13
CA LEU A 174 9.02 -20.07 -8.74
C LEU A 174 8.64 -18.70 -8.16
N ARG A 175 7.34 -18.42 -7.99
CA ARG A 175 6.91 -17.18 -7.33
C ARG A 175 7.46 -17.05 -5.91
N ALA A 176 7.40 -18.12 -5.12
CA ALA A 176 7.90 -18.11 -3.75
C ALA A 176 9.41 -17.82 -3.72
N ASP A 177 10.17 -18.44 -4.62
CA ASP A 177 11.60 -18.21 -4.77
C ASP A 177 11.91 -16.76 -5.17
N LEU A 178 11.23 -16.24 -6.20
CA LEU A 178 11.38 -14.87 -6.65
C LEU A 178 10.99 -13.87 -5.54
N TYR A 179 9.94 -14.15 -4.77
CA TYR A 179 9.55 -13.32 -3.63
C TYR A 179 10.63 -13.25 -2.54
N LEU A 180 11.23 -14.39 -2.20
CA LEU A 180 12.35 -14.44 -1.24
C LEU A 180 13.56 -13.65 -1.76
N LEU A 181 13.94 -13.84 -3.04
CA LEU A 181 15.02 -13.09 -3.68
C LEU A 181 14.75 -11.57 -3.68
N SER A 182 13.57 -11.13 -4.08
CA SER A 182 13.22 -9.71 -4.05
C SER A 182 13.25 -9.13 -2.64
N SER A 183 12.76 -9.88 -1.65
CA SER A 183 12.71 -9.44 -0.26
C SER A 183 14.11 -9.31 0.36
N VAL A 184 14.98 -10.32 0.15
CA VAL A 184 16.34 -10.30 0.69
C VAL A 184 17.18 -9.22 0.01
N SER A 185 17.11 -9.11 -1.33
CA SER A 185 17.83 -8.08 -2.09
C SER A 185 17.44 -6.67 -1.67
N SER A 186 16.13 -6.42 -1.50
CA SER A 186 15.62 -5.13 -1.01
C SER A 186 16.10 -4.81 0.41
N LYS A 187 16.12 -5.82 1.32
CA LYS A 187 16.59 -5.64 2.69
C LYS A 187 18.09 -5.37 2.76
N LEU A 188 18.89 -6.11 2.00
CA LEU A 188 20.34 -5.93 1.92
C LEU A 188 20.72 -4.56 1.37
N ALA A 189 20.06 -4.14 0.28
CA ALA A 189 20.27 -2.82 -0.32
C ALA A 189 19.84 -1.68 0.60
N LYS A 190 18.72 -1.82 1.31
CA LYS A 190 18.23 -0.80 2.25
C LYS A 190 19.12 -0.63 3.48
N ASN A 191 19.73 -1.70 3.94
CA ASN A 191 20.59 -1.70 5.12
C ASN A 191 22.08 -1.46 4.79
N HIS A 192 22.41 -1.17 3.53
CA HIS A 192 23.79 -0.96 3.06
C HIS A 192 24.72 -2.15 3.38
N GLN A 193 24.20 -3.38 3.33
CA GLN A 193 24.92 -4.60 3.73
C GLN A 193 25.67 -5.30 2.59
N LEU A 194 25.68 -4.71 1.38
CA LEU A 194 26.32 -5.31 0.19
C LEU A 194 27.76 -4.80 -0.06
N GLY A 195 28.29 -3.95 0.81
CA GLY A 195 29.70 -3.53 0.81
C GLY A 195 30.15 -2.71 -0.40
N SER A 196 29.30 -2.54 -1.42
CA SER A 196 29.61 -1.74 -2.61
C SER A 196 28.35 -1.08 -3.20
N ALA A 197 28.54 0.12 -3.77
CA ALA A 197 27.44 0.80 -4.48
C ALA A 197 26.94 0.01 -5.71
N THR A 198 27.82 -0.77 -6.33
CA THR A 198 27.47 -1.65 -7.46
C THR A 198 26.54 -2.78 -6.99
N GLY A 199 26.87 -3.45 -5.88
CA GLY A 199 26.01 -4.51 -5.33
C GLY A 199 24.63 -4.00 -4.90
N GLU A 200 24.56 -2.79 -4.34
CA GLU A 200 23.27 -2.17 -4.01
C GLU A 200 22.43 -1.87 -5.25
N LYS A 201 23.05 -1.42 -6.32
CA LYS A 201 22.40 -1.17 -7.60
C LYS A 201 21.85 -2.47 -8.21
N GLU A 202 22.69 -3.50 -8.28
CA GLU A 202 22.31 -4.85 -8.79
C GLU A 202 21.16 -5.45 -7.97
N ALA A 203 21.19 -5.34 -6.64
CA ALA A 203 20.11 -5.82 -5.78
C ALA A 203 18.78 -5.08 -6.02
N LYS A 204 18.83 -3.77 -6.28
CA LYS A 204 17.64 -2.97 -6.63
C LYS A 204 17.11 -3.35 -8.03
N GLU A 205 17.99 -3.54 -8.99
CA GLU A 205 17.64 -3.95 -10.35
C GLU A 205 17.03 -5.35 -10.37
N LEU A 206 17.60 -6.30 -9.63
CA LEU A 206 17.03 -7.64 -9.44
C LEU A 206 15.62 -7.56 -8.84
N SER A 207 15.45 -6.82 -7.74
CA SER A 207 14.14 -6.64 -7.11
C SER A 207 13.14 -5.99 -8.07
N SER A 208 13.54 -5.02 -8.88
CA SER A 208 12.69 -4.37 -9.89
C SER A 208 12.28 -5.36 -10.99
N SER A 209 13.20 -6.15 -11.52
CA SER A 209 12.93 -7.15 -12.55
C SER A 209 11.99 -8.27 -12.05
N ILE A 210 12.18 -8.70 -10.81
CA ILE A 210 11.27 -9.66 -10.16
C ILE A 210 9.88 -9.05 -10.00
N ASN A 211 9.77 -7.82 -9.53
CA ASN A 211 8.49 -7.15 -9.34
C ASN A 211 7.72 -6.96 -10.66
N ALA A 212 8.42 -6.74 -11.77
CA ALA A 212 7.79 -6.61 -13.08
C ALA A 212 7.01 -7.86 -13.50
N VAL A 213 7.46 -9.06 -13.09
CA VAL A 213 6.83 -10.33 -13.43
C VAL A 213 5.93 -10.92 -12.33
N THR A 214 6.10 -10.48 -11.07
CA THR A 214 5.33 -10.99 -9.92
C THR A 214 4.23 -10.05 -9.47
N ASN A 215 4.42 -8.72 -9.62
CA ASN A 215 3.48 -7.72 -9.18
C ASN A 215 2.63 -7.22 -10.34
N PHE A 216 1.63 -7.99 -10.72
CA PHE A 216 0.65 -7.57 -11.72
C PHE A 216 -0.75 -7.62 -11.14
N ILE A 217 -1.62 -6.76 -11.63
CA ILE A 217 -3.03 -6.74 -11.28
C ILE A 217 -3.84 -6.88 -12.56
N PRO A 218 -4.62 -7.96 -12.72
CA PRO A 218 -5.48 -8.16 -13.88
C PRO A 218 -6.45 -6.97 -14.07
N ILE A 219 -6.75 -6.64 -15.31
CA ILE A 219 -7.64 -5.51 -15.64
C ILE A 219 -9.03 -5.68 -14.99
N TRP A 220 -9.55 -6.91 -14.98
CA TRP A 220 -10.85 -7.19 -14.37
C TRP A 220 -10.87 -6.88 -12.87
N VAL A 221 -9.77 -7.12 -12.13
CA VAL A 221 -9.65 -6.76 -10.71
C VAL A 221 -9.68 -5.25 -10.54
N LYS A 222 -8.96 -4.51 -11.40
CA LYS A 222 -8.99 -3.03 -11.38
C LYS A 222 -10.39 -2.50 -11.60
N VAL A 223 -11.09 -3.02 -12.61
CA VAL A 223 -12.47 -2.61 -12.94
C VAL A 223 -13.43 -2.99 -11.81
N ALA A 224 -13.35 -4.22 -11.28
CA ALA A 224 -14.20 -4.68 -10.21
C ALA A 224 -14.04 -3.84 -8.93
N VAL A 225 -12.79 -3.53 -8.55
CA VAL A 225 -12.50 -2.67 -7.39
C VAL A 225 -12.99 -1.24 -7.61
N ALA A 226 -12.77 -0.67 -8.79
CA ALA A 226 -13.23 0.68 -9.10
C ALA A 226 -14.77 0.78 -9.04
N LEU A 227 -15.48 -0.20 -9.61
CA LEU A 227 -16.94 -0.27 -9.56
C LEU A 227 -17.45 -0.49 -8.13
N ALA A 228 -16.83 -1.41 -7.37
CA ALA A 228 -17.23 -1.68 -5.99
C ALA A 228 -17.02 -0.47 -5.08
N LEU A 229 -15.90 0.25 -5.21
CA LEU A 229 -15.65 1.49 -4.48
C LEU A 229 -16.62 2.59 -4.90
N GLY A 230 -16.84 2.78 -6.20
CA GLY A 230 -17.77 3.77 -6.72
C GLY A 230 -19.20 3.53 -6.21
N CYS A 231 -19.73 2.34 -6.38
CA CYS A 231 -21.06 1.96 -5.88
C CYS A 231 -21.14 2.02 -4.35
N GLY A 232 -20.10 1.55 -3.65
CA GLY A 232 -20.04 1.55 -2.20
C GLY A 232 -20.05 2.97 -1.60
N THR A 233 -19.32 3.90 -2.21
CA THR A 233 -19.32 5.30 -1.76
C THR A 233 -20.63 6.03 -2.03
N MET A 234 -21.42 5.60 -3.01
CA MET A 234 -22.76 6.15 -3.26
C MET A 234 -23.76 5.78 -2.16
N ILE A 235 -23.51 4.67 -1.44
CA ILE A 235 -24.39 4.19 -0.37
C ILE A 235 -23.98 4.83 0.96
N GLY A 236 -24.85 5.66 1.53
CA GLY A 236 -24.64 6.24 2.87
C GLY A 236 -23.72 7.48 2.91
N TRP A 237 -23.24 7.99 1.78
CA TRP A 237 -22.37 9.18 1.71
C TRP A 237 -22.91 10.37 2.48
N LYS A 238 -24.24 10.62 2.42
CA LYS A 238 -24.89 11.74 3.10
C LYS A 238 -24.67 11.70 4.62
N ARG A 239 -24.77 10.51 5.24
CA ARG A 239 -24.54 10.34 6.68
C ARG A 239 -23.10 10.69 7.05
N ILE A 240 -22.13 10.26 6.23
CA ILE A 240 -20.71 10.54 6.46
C ILE A 240 -20.43 12.04 6.34
N VAL A 241 -20.88 12.67 5.24
CA VAL A 241 -20.68 14.10 4.99
C VAL A 241 -21.27 14.95 6.10
N VAL A 242 -22.52 14.67 6.53
CA VAL A 242 -23.16 15.38 7.65
C VAL A 242 -22.40 15.15 8.97
N THR A 243 -21.92 13.94 9.23
CA THR A 243 -21.19 13.67 10.48
C THR A 243 -19.84 14.40 10.50
N VAL A 244 -19.09 14.36 9.42
CA VAL A 244 -17.77 14.99 9.34
C VAL A 244 -17.89 16.53 9.24
N GLY A 245 -18.80 17.02 8.40
CA GLY A 245 -18.95 18.45 8.16
C GLY A 245 -19.71 19.23 9.25
N GLU A 246 -20.66 18.58 9.95
CA GLU A 246 -21.57 19.30 10.85
C GLU A 246 -21.52 18.83 12.31
N LYS A 247 -21.04 17.58 12.58
CA LYS A 247 -21.13 17.01 13.94
C LYS A 247 -19.78 16.90 14.67
N ILE A 248 -18.66 17.21 14.04
CA ILE A 248 -17.35 17.26 14.71
C ILE A 248 -17.19 18.56 15.49
N GLY A 249 -17.55 19.69 14.88
CA GLY A 249 -17.55 21.01 15.53
C GLY A 249 -18.86 21.34 16.25
N LYS A 250 -18.81 22.26 17.20
CA LYS A 250 -20.00 22.82 17.83
C LYS A 250 -20.71 23.87 16.96
N THR A 251 -20.00 24.42 15.99
CA THR A 251 -20.51 25.33 14.96
C THR A 251 -20.34 24.74 13.59
N HIS A 252 -21.12 25.23 12.62
CA HIS A 252 -20.96 24.80 11.22
C HIS A 252 -19.56 25.14 10.68
N MET A 253 -19.02 24.25 9.86
CA MET A 253 -17.72 24.40 9.22
C MET A 253 -17.75 25.54 8.19
N THR A 254 -16.75 26.41 8.22
CA THR A 254 -16.56 27.46 7.21
C THR A 254 -15.90 26.90 5.95
N TYR A 255 -16.03 27.63 4.83
CA TYR A 255 -15.38 27.22 3.57
C TYR A 255 -13.86 27.04 3.71
N GLY A 256 -13.19 27.95 4.44
CA GLY A 256 -11.75 27.86 4.68
C GLY A 256 -11.34 26.67 5.52
N GLN A 257 -12.14 26.27 6.51
CA GLN A 257 -11.91 25.08 7.32
C GLN A 257 -12.01 23.81 6.47
N GLY A 258 -13.04 23.70 5.63
CA GLY A 258 -13.23 22.59 4.70
C GLY A 258 -12.07 22.48 3.72
N ALA A 259 -11.73 23.57 3.04
CA ALA A 259 -10.63 23.61 2.09
C ALA A 259 -9.27 23.22 2.72
N ALA A 260 -8.99 23.72 3.96
CA ALA A 260 -7.75 23.38 4.66
C ALA A 260 -7.69 21.89 5.03
N ALA A 261 -8.80 21.32 5.54
CA ALA A 261 -8.86 19.90 5.90
C ALA A 261 -8.72 18.99 4.67
N GLU A 262 -9.42 19.31 3.58
CA GLU A 262 -9.35 18.55 2.31
C GLU A 262 -7.98 18.64 1.65
N LEU A 263 -7.34 19.81 1.63
CA LEU A 263 -6.01 20.00 1.05
C LEU A 263 -4.95 19.21 1.82
N VAL A 264 -4.98 19.25 3.15
CA VAL A 264 -4.06 18.45 3.98
C VAL A 264 -4.33 16.95 3.81
N ALA A 265 -5.59 16.54 3.76
CA ALA A 265 -5.93 15.15 3.51
C ALA A 265 -5.42 14.69 2.15
N MET A 266 -5.67 15.45 1.08
CA MET A 266 -5.17 15.18 -0.26
C MET A 266 -3.64 14.99 -0.28
N MET A 267 -2.89 15.94 0.30
CA MET A 267 -1.43 15.89 0.34
C MET A 267 -0.91 14.71 1.16
N THR A 268 -1.46 14.48 2.35
CA THR A 268 -1.03 13.40 3.25
C THR A 268 -1.29 12.03 2.64
N ILE A 269 -2.46 11.84 2.03
CA ILE A 269 -2.84 10.57 1.40
C ILE A 269 -1.98 10.32 0.15
N SER A 270 -1.81 11.33 -0.71
CA SER A 270 -0.97 11.21 -1.92
C SER A 270 0.49 10.92 -1.58
N LEU A 271 1.05 11.57 -0.55
CA LEU A 271 2.40 11.29 -0.10
C LEU A 271 2.53 9.87 0.45
N ALA A 272 1.53 9.41 1.20
CA ALA A 272 1.50 8.03 1.70
C ALA A 272 1.44 7.01 0.56
N ASP A 273 0.68 7.27 -0.50
CA ASP A 273 0.62 6.43 -1.71
C ASP A 273 2.00 6.33 -2.39
N ILE A 274 2.68 7.45 -2.58
CA ILE A 274 4.03 7.49 -3.20
C ILE A 274 5.05 6.71 -2.36
N LEU A 275 4.95 6.81 -1.03
CA LEU A 275 5.85 6.15 -0.09
C LEU A 275 5.45 4.69 0.22
N GLY A 276 4.35 4.20 -0.32
CA GLY A 276 3.83 2.86 -0.03
C GLY A 276 3.41 2.67 1.44
N LEU A 277 2.98 3.74 2.12
CA LEU A 277 2.60 3.71 3.53
C LEU A 277 1.09 3.49 3.69
N PRO A 278 0.65 2.53 4.51
CA PRO A 278 -0.76 2.34 4.79
C PRO A 278 -1.28 3.44 5.69
N VAL A 279 -2.16 4.30 5.18
CA VAL A 279 -2.88 5.33 5.94
C VAL A 279 -4.38 5.12 5.84
N SER A 280 -5.13 5.59 6.82
CA SER A 280 -6.59 5.65 6.75
C SER A 280 -7.02 7.04 6.26
N THR A 281 -7.60 7.08 5.09
CA THR A 281 -8.11 8.31 4.46
C THR A 281 -9.14 9.01 5.34
N THR A 282 -10.06 8.24 5.94
CA THR A 282 -11.09 8.73 6.86
C THR A 282 -10.49 9.29 8.14
N HIS A 283 -9.45 8.65 8.70
CA HIS A 283 -8.78 9.14 9.91
C HIS A 283 -8.10 10.49 9.64
N VAL A 284 -7.39 10.61 8.51
CA VAL A 284 -6.69 11.86 8.14
C VAL A 284 -7.69 13.00 7.93
N LEU A 285 -8.76 12.75 7.17
CA LEU A 285 -9.76 13.78 6.89
C LEU A 285 -10.53 14.21 8.14
N SER A 286 -11.04 13.25 8.92
CA SER A 286 -11.82 13.55 10.14
C SER A 286 -10.99 14.26 11.19
N SER A 287 -9.73 13.86 11.37
CA SER A 287 -8.80 14.56 12.28
C SER A 287 -8.42 15.94 11.75
N GLY A 288 -8.26 16.08 10.42
CA GLY A 288 -8.04 17.39 9.79
C GLY A 288 -9.20 18.37 10.05
N VAL A 289 -10.45 17.90 9.90
CA VAL A 289 -11.63 18.70 10.26
C VAL A 289 -11.60 19.07 11.75
N ALA A 290 -11.33 18.13 12.64
CA ALA A 290 -11.23 18.41 14.09
C ALA A 290 -10.12 19.44 14.39
N GLY A 291 -8.97 19.34 13.71
CA GLY A 291 -7.86 20.28 13.82
C GLY A 291 -8.24 21.71 13.39
N THR A 292 -8.94 21.84 12.24
CA THR A 292 -9.42 23.14 11.79
C THR A 292 -10.48 23.73 12.72
N MET A 293 -11.36 22.90 13.31
CA MET A 293 -12.34 23.33 14.30
C MET A 293 -11.68 23.83 15.58
N ALA A 294 -10.67 23.12 16.06
CA ALA A 294 -9.88 23.53 17.22
C ALA A 294 -9.15 24.87 16.97
N ALA A 295 -8.46 25.00 15.83
CA ALA A 295 -7.74 26.22 15.45
C ALA A 295 -8.66 27.42 15.20
N ASN A 296 -9.90 27.18 14.80
CA ASN A 296 -10.91 28.25 14.63
C ASN A 296 -11.57 28.68 15.93
N GLY A 297 -11.38 27.96 17.02
CA GLY A 297 -12.13 28.19 18.27
C GLY A 297 -13.60 27.76 18.20
N SER A 298 -13.96 26.96 17.18
CA SER A 298 -15.34 26.48 16.96
C SER A 298 -15.79 25.45 18.00
N GLY A 299 -14.86 24.94 18.82
CA GLY A 299 -15.11 23.88 19.81
C GLY A 299 -15.36 22.51 19.14
N LEU A 300 -15.17 21.44 19.91
CA LEU A 300 -15.39 20.06 19.46
C LEU A 300 -16.57 19.44 20.20
N GLN A 301 -17.37 18.64 19.48
CA GLN A 301 -18.42 17.82 20.09
C GLN A 301 -17.80 16.50 20.57
N MET A 302 -17.41 16.45 21.85
CA MET A 302 -16.68 15.30 22.42
C MET A 302 -17.43 13.97 22.29
N ALA A 303 -18.77 13.96 22.27
CA ALA A 303 -19.55 12.76 22.02
C ALA A 303 -19.27 12.19 20.62
N THR A 304 -19.26 13.04 19.59
CA THR A 304 -18.94 12.65 18.21
C THR A 304 -17.49 12.20 18.08
N VAL A 305 -16.55 12.95 18.66
CA VAL A 305 -15.12 12.59 18.66
C VAL A 305 -14.89 11.22 19.29
N ARG A 306 -15.51 10.97 20.47
CA ARG A 306 -15.43 9.66 21.12
C ARG A 306 -16.00 8.54 20.26
N ASN A 307 -17.14 8.76 19.61
CA ASN A 307 -17.75 7.74 18.74
C ASN A 307 -16.85 7.44 17.52
N ILE A 308 -16.23 8.46 16.93
CA ILE A 308 -15.27 8.28 15.84
C ILE A 308 -14.05 7.47 16.30
N LEU A 309 -13.47 7.83 17.45
CA LEU A 309 -12.33 7.09 18.02
C LEU A 309 -12.68 5.64 18.36
N MET A 310 -13.86 5.39 18.92
CA MET A 310 -14.35 4.02 19.16
C MET A 310 -14.51 3.24 17.85
N ALA A 311 -15.06 3.86 16.81
CA ALA A 311 -15.17 3.23 15.51
C ALA A 311 -13.79 2.86 14.95
N TRP A 312 -12.78 3.72 15.08
CA TRP A 312 -11.41 3.44 14.64
C TRP A 312 -10.81 2.22 15.35
N VAL A 313 -11.00 2.12 16.66
CA VAL A 313 -10.50 0.98 17.45
C VAL A 313 -11.21 -0.32 17.07
N LEU A 314 -12.53 -0.27 16.87
CA LEU A 314 -13.34 -1.46 16.57
C LEU A 314 -13.18 -1.95 15.13
N THR A 315 -12.82 -1.08 14.19
CA THR A 315 -12.69 -1.45 12.77
C THR A 315 -11.67 -2.56 12.57
N LEU A 316 -10.51 -2.49 13.22
CA LEU A 316 -9.44 -3.48 13.02
C LEU A 316 -9.85 -4.90 13.46
N PRO A 317 -10.34 -5.14 14.70
CA PRO A 317 -10.78 -6.46 15.12
C PRO A 317 -11.91 -7.03 14.24
N ILE A 318 -12.88 -6.19 13.86
CA ILE A 318 -13.99 -6.60 13.00
C ILE A 318 -13.51 -7.01 11.62
N CYS A 319 -12.62 -6.22 11.00
CA CYS A 319 -12.04 -6.54 9.69
C CYS A 319 -11.22 -7.83 9.72
N VAL A 320 -10.43 -8.06 10.79
CA VAL A 320 -9.67 -9.30 10.97
C VAL A 320 -10.61 -10.50 11.06
N PHE A 321 -11.65 -10.41 11.88
CA PHE A 321 -12.63 -11.49 12.03
C PHE A 321 -13.37 -11.79 10.72
N LEU A 322 -13.89 -10.78 10.05
CA LEU A 322 -14.59 -10.93 8.78
C LEU A 322 -13.67 -11.47 7.68
N GLY A 323 -12.46 -10.95 7.57
CA GLY A 323 -11.49 -11.41 6.58
C GLY A 323 -11.09 -12.86 6.77
N ALA A 324 -10.80 -13.26 8.00
CA ALA A 324 -10.49 -14.66 8.34
C ALA A 324 -11.67 -15.59 8.03
N SER A 325 -12.90 -15.19 8.39
CA SER A 325 -14.11 -15.98 8.15
C SER A 325 -14.39 -16.15 6.66
N LEU A 326 -14.30 -15.08 5.87
CA LEU A 326 -14.51 -15.12 4.42
C LEU A 326 -13.43 -15.94 3.72
N PHE A 327 -12.18 -15.82 4.13
CA PHE A 327 -11.08 -16.62 3.59
C PHE A 327 -11.27 -18.12 3.87
N ALA A 328 -11.60 -18.48 5.12
CA ALA A 328 -11.88 -19.87 5.50
C ALA A 328 -13.09 -20.43 4.73
N PHE A 329 -14.13 -19.63 4.55
CA PHE A 329 -15.29 -20.01 3.74
C PHE A 329 -14.92 -20.25 2.28
N GLY A 330 -14.10 -19.36 1.70
CA GLY A 330 -13.61 -19.48 0.32
C GLY A 330 -12.78 -20.75 0.10
N LEU A 331 -11.87 -21.06 1.03
CA LEU A 331 -11.08 -22.31 0.97
C LEU A 331 -11.97 -23.55 1.03
N ASN A 332 -12.93 -23.58 1.95
CA ASN A 332 -13.86 -24.70 2.04
C ASN A 332 -14.69 -24.87 0.76
N LEU A 333 -15.18 -23.75 0.20
CA LEU A 333 -15.97 -23.78 -1.04
C LEU A 333 -15.17 -24.35 -2.22
N ILE A 334 -13.90 -23.95 -2.36
CA ILE A 334 -13.02 -24.44 -3.43
C ILE A 334 -12.70 -25.92 -3.24
N ALA A 335 -12.42 -26.33 -2.00
CA ALA A 335 -12.20 -27.74 -1.69
C ALA A 335 -13.44 -28.61 -2.03
N HIS A 336 -14.65 -28.12 -1.77
CA HIS A 336 -15.88 -28.83 -2.14
C HIS A 336 -16.17 -28.85 -3.63
N LEU A 337 -15.73 -27.82 -4.38
CA LEU A 337 -15.91 -27.75 -5.83
C LEU A 337 -14.83 -28.52 -6.61
N GLY A 338 -13.81 -29.08 -5.92
CA GLY A 338 -12.74 -29.86 -6.55
C GLY A 338 -11.83 -29.04 -7.47
N ILE A 339 -11.80 -27.72 -7.27
CA ILE A 339 -10.93 -26.80 -8.02
C ILE A 339 -9.57 -26.81 -7.32
N HIS A 340 -8.60 -27.52 -7.89
CA HIS A 340 -7.22 -27.58 -7.37
C HIS A 340 -6.25 -26.80 -8.28
#